data_82af4587d05eda71f9853adeb4e6a24c
#
_entry.id   82af4587d05eda71f9853adeb4e6a24c
#
_cell.length_a   1.000
_cell.length_b   1.000
_cell.length_c   1.000
_cell.angle_alpha   90.00
_cell.angle_beta   90.00
_cell.angle_gamma   90.00
#
_symmetry.space_group_name_H-M   'P 1'
#
loop_
_entity.id
_entity.type
_entity.pdbx_description
1 polymer ?
#
loop_
_entity_poly.entity_id
_entity_poly.type
_entity_poly.pdbx_seq_one_letter_code
_entity_poly.pdbx_strand_id
1 'polypeptide(L)'
;MELKGSIIGIVSNDYIEDELKGTVKDIVVKKSSDALKMVGLDDSYLDKDFRDLSDRDKNKIILASKLQNKEIKLINFSKGLTNKDMEFFKKLFKKIVSYGRKIILVDKNSNMFMNCVDNLYVINKEIVLETDDLYNEKLKKYIDVPSIVEFTYKSLENGIKLNHYNDLDDLLKAIYRIKS
;
A
#
# COMPACT_ATOMS: atom_id res chain seq x y z
N MET A 1 19.72 -3.94 11.00
CA MET A 1 18.48 -3.71 11.77
C MET A 1 17.34 -4.42 11.07
N GLU A 2 16.56 -5.19 11.79
CA GLU A 2 15.46 -5.97 11.23
C GLU A 2 14.16 -5.18 11.36
N LEU A 3 13.47 -4.93 10.22
CA LEU A 3 12.16 -4.27 10.21
C LEU A 3 11.10 -5.25 10.71
N LYS A 4 10.25 -4.82 11.65
CA LYS A 4 9.22 -5.65 12.28
C LYS A 4 7.93 -5.65 11.46
N GLY A 5 7.22 -6.78 11.47
CA GLY A 5 5.92 -6.96 10.82
C GLY A 5 5.98 -7.82 9.57
N SER A 6 4.82 -8.27 9.14
CA SER A 6 4.61 -9.06 7.92
C SER A 6 4.29 -8.17 6.72
N ILE A 7 3.58 -7.06 6.94
CA ILE A 7 3.36 -5.98 5.96
C ILE A 7 3.97 -4.72 6.56
N ILE A 8 5.03 -4.22 5.93
CA ILE A 8 5.80 -3.08 6.40
C ILE A 8 5.61 -1.93 5.44
N GLY A 9 5.21 -0.77 5.97
CA GLY A 9 5.20 0.49 5.25
C GLY A 9 6.53 1.22 5.39
N ILE A 10 7.01 1.82 4.32
CA ILE A 10 8.20 2.68 4.32
C ILE A 10 7.89 3.96 3.57
N VAL A 11 8.15 5.08 4.22
CA VAL A 11 8.18 6.41 3.59
C VAL A 11 9.62 6.82 3.41
N SER A 12 10.06 7.01 2.18
CA SER A 12 11.39 7.48 1.85
C SER A 12 11.43 8.18 0.49
N ASN A 13 12.44 9.03 0.31
CA ASN A 13 12.74 9.65 -0.97
C ASN A 13 13.86 8.93 -1.73
N ASP A 14 14.56 7.98 -1.09
CA ASP A 14 15.84 7.43 -1.55
C ASP A 14 15.70 6.05 -2.22
N TYR A 15 14.53 5.72 -2.79
CA TYR A 15 14.33 4.45 -3.50
C TYR A 15 14.32 4.64 -5.01
N ILE A 16 15.01 3.73 -5.68
CA ILE A 16 15.03 3.60 -7.14
C ILE A 16 14.02 2.52 -7.53
N GLU A 17 13.15 2.83 -8.49
CA GLU A 17 12.22 1.88 -9.07
C GLU A 17 12.96 0.89 -9.98
N ASP A 18 12.49 -0.37 -10.00
CA ASP A 18 13.00 -1.37 -10.91
C ASP A 18 12.61 -0.99 -12.36
N GLU A 19 13.60 -0.78 -13.24
CA GLU A 19 13.33 -0.64 -14.67
C GLU A 19 13.13 -2.04 -15.30
N LEU A 20 11.89 -2.45 -15.46
CA LEU A 20 11.54 -3.69 -16.16
C LEU A 20 11.41 -3.43 -17.68
N LYS A 21 11.94 -4.35 -18.49
CA LYS A 21 11.93 -4.31 -19.96
C LYS A 21 11.47 -5.65 -20.52
N GLY A 22 10.89 -5.62 -21.72
CA GLY A 22 10.40 -6.82 -22.40
C GLY A 22 8.90 -7.03 -22.27
N THR A 23 8.42 -8.19 -22.71
CA THR A 23 7.01 -8.55 -22.63
C THR A 23 6.62 -8.95 -21.19
N VAL A 24 5.33 -8.89 -20.89
CA VAL A 24 4.82 -9.34 -19.59
C VAL A 24 5.21 -10.80 -19.32
N LYS A 25 5.23 -11.67 -20.34
CA LYS A 25 5.62 -13.06 -20.25
C LYS A 25 7.08 -13.23 -19.83
N ASP A 26 7.97 -12.35 -20.30
CA ASP A 26 9.39 -12.36 -19.93
C ASP A 26 9.60 -11.94 -18.48
N ILE A 27 8.72 -11.08 -17.96
CA ILE A 27 8.76 -10.53 -16.60
C ILE A 27 8.11 -11.50 -15.59
N VAL A 28 6.96 -12.08 -15.93
CA VAL A 28 6.21 -13.04 -15.08
C VAL A 28 6.53 -14.46 -15.49
N VAL A 29 7.75 -14.91 -15.24
CA VAL A 29 8.31 -16.17 -15.78
C VAL A 29 7.62 -17.43 -15.25
N LYS A 30 7.17 -17.45 -13.97
CA LYS A 30 6.59 -18.65 -13.33
C LYS A 30 5.10 -18.56 -13.18
N LYS A 31 4.34 -19.56 -13.70
CA LYS A 31 2.88 -19.64 -13.58
C LYS A 31 2.21 -18.32 -13.99
N SER A 32 2.63 -17.77 -15.12
CA SER A 32 2.25 -16.41 -15.55
C SER A 32 0.72 -16.20 -15.56
N SER A 33 -0.07 -17.13 -16.12
CA SER A 33 -1.54 -17.03 -16.12
C SER A 33 -2.14 -16.95 -14.72
N ASP A 34 -1.68 -17.79 -13.78
CA ASP A 34 -2.21 -17.79 -12.41
C ASP A 34 -1.80 -16.52 -11.68
N ALA A 35 -0.54 -16.08 -11.87
CA ALA A 35 -0.04 -14.85 -11.27
C ALA A 35 -0.78 -13.61 -11.77
N LEU A 36 -1.08 -13.55 -13.08
CA LEU A 36 -1.86 -12.46 -13.66
C LEU A 36 -3.30 -12.45 -13.11
N LYS A 37 -3.97 -13.61 -13.05
CA LYS A 37 -5.32 -13.72 -12.46
C LYS A 37 -5.35 -13.27 -11.01
N MET A 38 -4.31 -13.57 -10.20
CA MET A 38 -4.24 -13.12 -8.81
C MET A 38 -4.23 -11.60 -8.66
N VAL A 39 -3.66 -10.88 -9.61
CA VAL A 39 -3.61 -9.41 -9.61
C VAL A 39 -4.73 -8.76 -10.42
N GLY A 40 -5.71 -9.55 -10.89
CA GLY A 40 -6.86 -9.08 -11.65
C GLY A 40 -6.52 -8.69 -13.10
N LEU A 41 -5.61 -9.43 -13.72
CA LEU A 41 -5.29 -9.40 -15.15
C LEU A 41 -5.55 -10.76 -15.79
N ASP A 42 -5.63 -10.81 -17.11
CA ASP A 42 -5.80 -12.03 -17.89
C ASP A 42 -4.64 -12.28 -18.86
N ASP A 43 -4.70 -13.39 -19.58
CA ASP A 43 -3.63 -13.84 -20.47
C ASP A 43 -3.40 -12.92 -21.70
N SER A 44 -4.35 -12.01 -22.00
CA SER A 44 -4.18 -11.02 -23.08
C SER A 44 -3.07 -10.02 -22.83
N TYR A 45 -2.56 -9.97 -21.60
CA TYR A 45 -1.42 -9.13 -21.22
C TYR A 45 -0.08 -9.77 -21.54
N LEU A 46 0.02 -11.09 -21.73
CA LEU A 46 1.29 -11.82 -21.81
C LEU A 46 2.26 -11.29 -22.88
N ASP A 47 1.72 -10.96 -24.05
CA ASP A 47 2.52 -10.51 -25.20
C ASP A 47 2.67 -8.98 -25.28
N LYS A 48 2.11 -8.22 -24.32
CA LYS A 48 2.25 -6.76 -24.28
C LYS A 48 3.64 -6.36 -23.79
N ASP A 49 4.22 -5.31 -24.39
CA ASP A 49 5.45 -4.70 -23.86
C ASP A 49 5.12 -3.97 -22.55
N PHE A 50 5.92 -4.21 -21.52
CA PHE A 50 5.73 -3.62 -20.19
C PHE A 50 5.74 -2.08 -20.23
N ARG A 51 6.54 -1.47 -21.12
CA ARG A 51 6.66 -0.01 -21.25
C ARG A 51 5.38 0.66 -21.70
N ASP A 52 4.57 -0.04 -22.50
CA ASP A 52 3.31 0.48 -23.08
C ASP A 52 2.12 0.38 -22.14
N LEU A 53 2.30 -0.27 -20.97
CA LEU A 53 1.24 -0.43 -19.99
C LEU A 53 1.02 0.85 -19.17
N SER A 54 -0.22 1.03 -18.68
CA SER A 54 -0.53 2.05 -17.69
C SER A 54 0.24 1.81 -16.38
N ASP A 55 0.49 2.87 -15.59
CA ASP A 55 1.13 2.72 -14.26
C ASP A 55 0.38 1.72 -13.39
N ARG A 56 -0.96 1.72 -13.45
CA ARG A 56 -1.82 0.75 -12.76
C ARG A 56 -1.49 -0.69 -13.14
N ASP A 57 -1.38 -0.97 -14.43
CA ASP A 57 -1.13 -2.33 -14.91
C ASP A 57 0.33 -2.73 -14.70
N LYS A 58 1.28 -1.78 -14.83
CA LYS A 58 2.68 -1.98 -14.46
C LYS A 58 2.83 -2.46 -13.02
N ASN A 59 2.15 -1.80 -12.07
CA ASN A 59 2.18 -2.19 -10.67
C ASN A 59 1.61 -3.60 -10.43
N LYS A 60 0.54 -3.96 -11.14
CA LYS A 60 0.00 -5.33 -11.11
C LYS A 60 1.00 -6.37 -11.62
N ILE A 61 1.67 -6.09 -12.74
CA ILE A 61 2.69 -6.97 -13.30
C ILE A 61 3.90 -7.10 -12.37
N ILE A 62 4.36 -6.01 -11.77
CA ILE A 62 5.44 -6.03 -10.76
C ILE A 62 5.06 -6.94 -9.60
N LEU A 63 3.84 -6.82 -9.07
CA LEU A 63 3.39 -7.72 -8.00
C LEU A 63 3.33 -9.17 -8.47
N ALA A 64 2.74 -9.43 -9.66
CA ALA A 64 2.65 -10.78 -10.22
C ALA A 64 4.02 -11.44 -10.35
N SER A 65 5.03 -10.71 -10.83
CA SER A 65 6.40 -11.23 -10.99
C SER A 65 7.08 -11.60 -9.66
N LYS A 66 6.67 -10.95 -8.57
CA LYS A 66 7.26 -11.14 -7.23
C LYS A 66 6.49 -12.13 -6.35
N LEU A 67 5.34 -12.65 -6.79
CA LEU A 67 4.48 -13.54 -5.98
C LEU A 67 5.17 -14.83 -5.48
N GLN A 68 6.26 -15.24 -6.11
CA GLN A 68 7.05 -16.42 -5.70
C GLN A 68 8.12 -16.11 -4.65
N ASN A 69 8.40 -14.84 -4.39
CA ASN A 69 9.45 -14.43 -3.46
C ASN A 69 8.95 -14.57 -2.01
N LYS A 70 9.86 -14.90 -1.09
CA LYS A 70 9.56 -14.90 0.35
C LYS A 70 9.32 -13.47 0.87
N GLU A 71 10.08 -12.51 0.32
CA GLU A 71 9.92 -11.09 0.59
C GLU A 71 9.58 -10.36 -0.71
N ILE A 72 8.51 -9.60 -0.69
CA ILE A 72 7.96 -8.85 -1.83
C ILE A 72 8.12 -7.37 -1.53
N LYS A 73 9.03 -6.69 -2.25
CA LYS A 73 9.22 -5.25 -2.16
C LYS A 73 8.50 -4.56 -3.32
N LEU A 74 7.61 -3.62 -3.00
CA LEU A 74 6.83 -2.82 -3.94
C LEU A 74 7.12 -1.34 -3.71
N ILE A 75 7.50 -0.61 -4.76
CA ILE A 75 7.88 0.80 -4.71
C ILE A 75 6.87 1.60 -5.52
N ASN A 76 6.36 2.69 -4.95
CA ASN A 76 5.33 3.57 -5.53
C ASN A 76 4.12 2.79 -6.06
N PHE A 77 3.77 1.70 -5.36
CA PHE A 77 2.76 0.75 -5.81
C PHE A 77 1.36 1.38 -5.95
N SER A 78 1.06 2.42 -5.18
CA SER A 78 -0.22 3.14 -5.26
C SER A 78 -0.36 3.98 -6.53
N LYS A 79 0.72 4.23 -7.29
CA LYS A 79 0.69 5.06 -8.49
C LYS A 79 -0.27 4.48 -9.54
N GLY A 80 -1.22 5.29 -9.99
CA GLY A 80 -2.24 4.89 -10.96
C GLY A 80 -3.36 4.00 -10.42
N LEU A 81 -3.33 3.58 -9.15
CA LEU A 81 -4.40 2.81 -8.53
C LEU A 81 -5.56 3.70 -8.08
N THR A 82 -6.77 3.22 -8.31
CA THR A 82 -7.99 3.80 -7.69
C THR A 82 -8.14 3.33 -6.24
N ASN A 83 -9.00 3.99 -5.46
CA ASN A 83 -9.33 3.53 -4.10
C ASN A 83 -9.84 2.08 -4.09
N LYS A 84 -10.63 1.68 -5.09
CA LYS A 84 -11.12 0.30 -5.22
C LYS A 84 -9.99 -0.69 -5.47
N ASP A 85 -8.99 -0.31 -6.28
CA ASP A 85 -7.79 -1.14 -6.48
C ASP A 85 -6.99 -1.27 -5.19
N MET A 86 -6.78 -0.16 -4.46
CA MET A 86 -6.05 -0.19 -3.18
C MET A 86 -6.72 -1.12 -2.18
N GLU A 87 -8.04 -1.07 -2.02
CA GLU A 87 -8.76 -2.00 -1.13
C GLU A 87 -8.66 -3.47 -1.59
N PHE A 88 -8.69 -3.74 -2.89
CA PHE A 88 -8.44 -5.08 -3.42
C PHE A 88 -7.03 -5.56 -3.05
N PHE A 89 -6.01 -4.72 -3.27
CA PHE A 89 -4.61 -5.11 -2.99
C PHE A 89 -4.33 -5.24 -1.50
N LYS A 90 -4.88 -4.41 -0.63
CA LYS A 90 -4.78 -4.59 0.83
C LYS A 90 -5.28 -5.97 1.27
N LYS A 91 -6.43 -6.42 0.74
CA LYS A 91 -6.96 -7.77 0.99
C LYS A 91 -6.03 -8.86 0.45
N LEU A 92 -5.51 -8.67 -0.77
CA LEU A 92 -4.55 -9.59 -1.38
C LEU A 92 -3.26 -9.69 -0.57
N PHE A 93 -2.71 -8.57 -0.09
CA PHE A 93 -1.51 -8.55 0.75
C PHE A 93 -1.70 -9.33 2.04
N LYS A 94 -2.82 -9.14 2.74
CA LYS A 94 -3.18 -9.95 3.93
C LYS A 94 -3.22 -11.44 3.62
N LYS A 95 -3.75 -11.82 2.47
CA LYS A 95 -3.74 -13.21 2.00
C LYS A 95 -2.33 -13.71 1.68
N ILE A 96 -1.49 -12.90 1.04
CA ILE A 96 -0.10 -13.28 0.71
C ILE A 96 0.71 -13.54 1.99
N VAL A 97 0.60 -12.66 2.99
CA VAL A 97 1.34 -12.84 4.25
C VAL A 97 0.83 -13.99 5.10
N SER A 98 -0.45 -14.38 5.00
CA SER A 98 -0.98 -15.57 5.66
C SER A 98 -0.33 -16.88 5.16
N TYR A 99 0.33 -16.85 3.99
CA TYR A 99 1.17 -17.92 3.46
C TYR A 99 2.65 -17.82 3.87
N GLY A 100 2.96 -17.04 4.91
CA GLY A 100 4.32 -16.92 5.46
C GLY A 100 5.25 -16.02 4.64
N ARG A 101 4.71 -15.13 3.81
CA ARG A 101 5.51 -14.15 3.05
C ARG A 101 5.53 -12.80 3.75
N LYS A 102 6.54 -11.99 3.41
CA LYS A 102 6.70 -10.62 3.90
C LYS A 102 6.50 -9.64 2.76
N ILE A 103 5.81 -8.52 3.03
CA ILE A 103 5.60 -7.45 2.07
C ILE A 103 6.21 -6.16 2.62
N ILE A 104 6.96 -5.48 1.78
CA ILE A 104 7.52 -4.14 2.05
C ILE A 104 6.94 -3.19 1.01
N LEU A 105 6.13 -2.25 1.49
CA LEU A 105 5.52 -1.19 0.68
C LEU A 105 6.31 0.08 0.87
N VAL A 106 6.97 0.55 -0.17
CA VAL A 106 7.64 1.86 -0.19
C VAL A 106 6.75 2.79 -0.99
N ASP A 107 6.08 3.70 -0.31
CA ASP A 107 5.08 4.59 -0.93
C ASP A 107 5.00 5.93 -0.21
N LYS A 108 4.45 6.95 -0.88
CA LYS A 108 4.13 8.25 -0.29
C LYS A 108 2.64 8.43 -0.04
N ASN A 109 1.80 7.60 -0.63
CA ASN A 109 0.36 7.63 -0.45
C ASN A 109 -0.03 6.94 0.87
N SER A 110 -0.28 7.72 1.89
CA SER A 110 -0.65 7.23 3.21
C SER A 110 -1.93 6.38 3.25
N ASN A 111 -2.85 6.58 2.30
CA ASN A 111 -4.06 5.75 2.19
C ASN A 111 -3.73 4.29 1.88
N MET A 112 -2.57 4.02 1.23
CA MET A 112 -2.12 2.65 0.96
C MET A 112 -1.72 1.92 2.25
N PHE A 113 -1.24 2.65 3.26
CA PHE A 113 -0.83 2.08 4.55
C PHE A 113 -2.01 1.82 5.49
N MET A 114 -3.08 2.62 5.39
CA MET A 114 -4.27 2.51 6.25
C MET A 114 -4.89 1.11 6.19
N ASN A 115 -5.10 0.47 7.36
CA ASN A 115 -5.59 -0.92 7.46
C ASN A 115 -4.77 -1.98 6.71
N CYS A 116 -3.51 -1.70 6.40
CA CYS A 116 -2.68 -2.56 5.59
C CYS A 116 -1.38 -2.95 6.29
N VAL A 117 -0.65 -1.98 6.80
CA VAL A 117 0.69 -2.21 7.35
C VAL A 117 0.65 -2.51 8.86
N ASP A 118 1.55 -3.37 9.32
CA ASP A 118 1.74 -3.67 10.74
C ASP A 118 2.59 -2.58 11.40
N ASN A 119 3.59 -2.06 10.67
CA ASN A 119 4.46 -0.97 11.09
C ASN A 119 4.78 -0.07 9.91
N LEU A 120 4.94 1.22 10.19
CA LEU A 120 5.35 2.25 9.26
C LEU A 120 6.69 2.85 9.71
N TYR A 121 7.64 2.89 8.80
CA TYR A 121 8.97 3.47 8.99
C TYR A 121 9.13 4.69 8.10
N VAL A 122 9.58 5.80 8.68
CA VAL A 122 10.05 6.95 7.91
C VAL A 122 11.56 6.90 7.87
N ILE A 123 12.13 6.85 6.66
CA ILE A 123 13.58 6.71 6.45
C ILE A 123 14.10 7.93 5.69
N ASN A 124 15.10 8.59 6.30
CA ASN A 124 15.88 9.64 5.68
C ASN A 124 17.34 9.41 6.08
N LYS A 125 18.11 8.66 5.25
CA LYS A 125 19.44 8.08 5.54
C LYS A 125 19.42 7.08 6.71
N GLU A 126 18.67 7.37 7.77
CA GLU A 126 18.41 6.52 8.94
C GLU A 126 16.90 6.50 9.24
N ILE A 127 16.45 5.60 10.12
CA ILE A 127 15.07 5.60 10.58
C ILE A 127 14.85 6.79 11.51
N VAL A 128 14.03 7.75 11.06
CA VAL A 128 13.67 8.94 11.84
C VAL A 128 12.36 8.77 12.61
N LEU A 129 11.51 7.81 12.19
CA LEU A 129 10.28 7.47 12.89
C LEU A 129 9.91 6.01 12.63
N GLU A 130 9.50 5.30 13.68
CA GLU A 130 8.81 4.00 13.63
C GLU A 130 7.48 4.14 14.35
N THR A 131 6.39 3.68 13.73
CA THR A 131 5.05 3.70 14.34
C THR A 131 4.16 2.63 13.73
N ASP A 132 3.25 2.09 14.50
CA ASP A 132 2.12 1.23 14.09
C ASP A 132 0.81 2.02 13.97
N ASP A 133 0.84 3.30 14.35
CA ASP A 133 -0.34 4.19 14.37
C ASP A 133 -0.21 5.33 13.36
N LEU A 134 -1.10 5.36 12.37
CA LEU A 134 -1.22 6.45 11.40
C LEU A 134 -1.78 7.75 11.99
N TYR A 135 -2.33 7.71 13.20
CA TYR A 135 -2.70 8.87 14.00
C TYR A 135 -1.54 9.48 14.79
N ASN A 136 -0.31 8.99 14.59
CA ASN A 136 0.87 9.62 15.18
C ASN A 136 1.13 10.99 14.55
N GLU A 137 0.97 12.07 15.32
CA GLU A 137 1.10 13.45 14.82
C GLU A 137 2.47 13.77 14.20
N LYS A 138 3.52 13.03 14.60
CA LYS A 138 4.85 13.19 14.00
C LYS A 138 4.88 12.85 12.52
N LEU A 139 3.96 12.00 12.05
CA LEU A 139 3.85 11.62 10.63
C LEU A 139 3.54 12.81 9.72
N LYS A 140 2.79 13.82 10.20
CA LYS A 140 2.45 15.03 9.43
C LYS A 140 3.67 15.79 8.87
N LYS A 141 4.84 15.57 9.44
CA LYS A 141 6.11 16.18 8.98
C LYS A 141 6.68 15.50 7.73
N TYR A 142 6.23 14.29 7.42
CA TYR A 142 6.86 13.42 6.42
C TYR A 142 5.91 12.99 5.31
N ILE A 143 4.62 12.88 5.60
CA ILE A 143 3.58 12.47 4.64
C ILE A 143 2.29 13.27 4.86
N ASP A 144 1.50 13.38 3.80
CA ASP A 144 0.11 13.75 3.92
C ASP A 144 -0.65 12.58 4.58
N VAL A 145 -1.19 12.82 5.78
CA VAL A 145 -1.93 11.78 6.50
C VAL A 145 -3.22 11.43 5.77
N PRO A 146 -3.77 10.21 5.96
CA PRO A 146 -5.06 9.85 5.35
C PRO A 146 -6.17 10.84 5.70
N SER A 147 -7.10 11.07 4.78
CA SER A 147 -8.18 12.05 4.97
C SER A 147 -9.02 11.80 6.22
N ILE A 148 -9.20 10.52 6.61
CA ILE A 148 -9.89 10.13 7.84
C ILE A 148 -9.14 10.60 9.09
N VAL A 149 -7.82 10.53 9.07
CA VAL A 149 -6.93 11.00 10.16
C VAL A 149 -6.99 12.52 10.23
N GLU A 150 -6.86 13.20 9.08
CA GLU A 150 -6.95 14.65 8.99
C GLU A 150 -8.31 15.18 9.49
N PHE A 151 -9.40 14.53 9.10
CA PHE A 151 -10.74 14.86 9.56
C PHE A 151 -10.87 14.73 11.09
N THR A 152 -10.31 13.66 11.67
CA THR A 152 -10.34 13.43 13.13
C THR A 152 -9.60 14.54 13.86
N TYR A 153 -8.44 14.97 13.37
CA TYR A 153 -7.70 16.10 13.95
C TYR A 153 -8.47 17.42 13.86
N LYS A 154 -9.03 17.76 12.69
CA LYS A 154 -9.84 18.96 12.51
C LYS A 154 -11.10 18.96 13.39
N SER A 155 -11.69 17.80 13.61
CA SER A 155 -12.82 17.65 14.52
C SER A 155 -12.42 17.97 15.96
N LEU A 156 -11.26 17.49 16.41
CA LEU A 156 -10.74 17.76 17.73
C LEU A 156 -10.44 19.26 17.94
N GLU A 157 -9.83 19.91 16.94
CA GLU A 157 -9.58 21.36 16.94
C GLU A 157 -10.88 22.18 17.10
N ASN A 158 -12.00 21.66 16.59
CA ASN A 158 -13.34 22.25 16.76
C ASN A 158 -14.09 21.75 18.01
N GLY A 159 -13.41 21.11 18.96
CA GLY A 159 -13.97 20.63 20.22
C GLY A 159 -14.78 19.33 20.11
N ILE A 160 -14.76 18.66 18.97
CA ILE A 160 -15.45 17.38 18.76
C ILE A 160 -14.42 16.25 18.88
N LYS A 161 -14.49 15.49 19.98
CA LYS A 161 -13.60 14.34 20.21
C LYS A 161 -14.15 13.11 19.50
N LEU A 162 -13.43 12.66 18.47
CA LEU A 162 -13.66 11.39 17.77
C LEU A 162 -12.62 10.36 18.19
N ASN A 163 -13.01 9.08 18.15
CA ASN A 163 -12.04 7.99 18.27
C ASN A 163 -11.18 7.87 16.99
N HIS A 164 -10.12 7.10 17.06
CA HIS A 164 -9.32 6.74 15.89
C HIS A 164 -10.08 5.68 15.07
N TYR A 165 -10.48 6.03 13.86
CA TYR A 165 -11.18 5.15 12.92
C TYR A 165 -10.24 4.83 11.75
N ASN A 166 -10.17 3.56 11.39
CA ASN A 166 -9.42 3.09 10.24
C ASN A 166 -10.30 2.87 9.01
N ASP A 167 -11.61 3.03 9.15
CA ASP A 167 -12.61 2.83 8.13
C ASP A 167 -13.59 4.00 8.08
N LEU A 168 -13.91 4.46 6.85
CA LEU A 168 -14.80 5.62 6.66
C LEU A 168 -16.22 5.33 7.11
N ASP A 169 -16.72 4.11 6.88
CA ASP A 169 -18.09 3.74 7.25
C ASP A 169 -18.27 3.76 8.77
N ASP A 170 -17.26 3.33 9.53
CA ASP A 170 -17.29 3.37 10.98
C ASP A 170 -17.20 4.80 11.53
N LEU A 171 -16.39 5.65 10.88
CA LEU A 171 -16.38 7.08 11.19
C LEU A 171 -17.75 7.71 10.93
N LEU A 172 -18.38 7.45 9.79
CA LEU A 172 -19.72 8.00 9.47
C LEU A 172 -20.77 7.54 10.48
N LYS A 173 -20.79 6.26 10.85
CA LYS A 173 -21.70 5.74 11.90
C LYS A 173 -21.51 6.48 13.23
N ALA A 174 -20.26 6.77 13.61
CA ALA A 174 -19.96 7.51 14.84
C ALA A 174 -20.47 8.96 14.78
N ILE A 175 -20.28 9.65 13.65
CA ILE A 175 -20.77 11.02 13.44
C ILE A 175 -22.32 11.08 13.56
N TYR A 176 -23.02 10.12 12.94
CA TYR A 176 -24.48 10.05 13.04
C TYR A 176 -24.97 9.85 14.48
N ARG A 177 -24.25 9.05 15.29
CA ARG A 177 -24.61 8.85 16.72
C ARG A 177 -24.38 10.09 17.59
N ILE A 178 -23.44 10.96 17.24
CA ILE A 178 -23.18 12.21 17.98
C ILE A 178 -24.30 13.25 17.71
N LYS A 179 -24.96 13.17 16.54
CA LYS A 179 -26.04 14.08 16.15
C LYS A 179 -27.42 13.64 16.64
N SER A 180 -27.55 12.43 17.17
CA SER A 180 -28.79 11.86 17.73
C SER A 180 -28.87 12.11 19.23
#